data_3843f0484af8f4240c9258bbe751898d
#
_entry.id   3843f0484af8f4240c9258bbe751898d
#
_cell.length_a   1.000
_cell.length_b   1.000
_cell.length_c   1.000
_cell.angle_alpha   90.00
_cell.angle_beta   90.00
_cell.angle_gamma   90.00
#
_symmetry.space_group_name_H-M   'P 1'
#
loop_
_entity.id
_entity.type
_entity.pdbx_description
1 polymer ?
#
loop_
_entity_poly.entity_id
_entity_poly.type
_entity_poly.pdbx_seq_one_letter_code
_entity_poly.pdbx_strand_id
1 'polypeptide(L)'
;LLPGFQLMEEASQLPLYGYTAVAVYQDQLYAAAIYTDENHKWDPENYNTPDLKKLVKRVKKDLPNNPLVEHLANCSLEWHCCTAENLFYRRWECGIPTSPVCNANCFGCISLQPAECCPSPQERIKFRPTPEQIAEIGLYHLQTAPEGIISFGQGCEGEPSLAAVNISQGIRLIRQQTDKGQININTNAGYTEGIRQIVDAGLDTMRVSIISALPESYAAYYRSSYQLENVKESIRYALDKGIYVSLNMLYFPGFNDRAQELAGWLEFFRELPVQMIQVRNLNIDPDAFLEIMPEAQGEILGTRAFLAKLHQEFPDMVIGSFSHYVEE
;
A
#
# COMPACT_ATOMS: atom_id res chain seq x y z
N LEU A 1 -6.75 5.97 22.76
CA LEU A 1 -6.02 7.11 23.34
C LEU A 1 -4.83 7.40 22.45
N LEU A 2 -4.83 8.52 21.75
CA LEU A 2 -3.63 9.02 21.10
C LEU A 2 -2.63 9.42 22.21
N PRO A 3 -1.36 9.04 22.10
CA PRO A 3 -0.35 9.56 23.00
C PRO A 3 -0.30 11.08 22.86
N GLY A 4 -0.30 11.79 23.97
CA GLY A 4 -0.02 13.23 23.97
C GLY A 4 1.34 13.46 23.34
N PHE A 5 1.46 14.42 22.42
CA PHE A 5 2.74 14.80 21.84
C PHE A 5 2.90 16.32 21.88
N GLN A 6 4.14 16.76 21.93
CA GLN A 6 4.53 18.16 21.77
C GLN A 6 5.50 18.24 20.62
N LEU A 7 5.17 19.05 19.62
CA LEU A 7 6.10 19.34 18.53
C LEU A 7 7.27 20.17 19.04
N MET A 8 8.46 19.74 18.76
CA MET A 8 9.68 20.52 18.97
C MET A 8 9.93 21.40 17.74
N GLU A 9 10.44 22.61 17.92
CA GLU A 9 10.69 23.56 16.81
C GLU A 9 11.61 23.00 15.73
N GLU A 10 12.52 22.08 16.06
CA GLU A 10 13.48 21.46 15.16
C GLU A 10 13.28 19.93 15.05
N ALA A 11 12.03 19.44 15.14
CA ALA A 11 11.77 18.02 15.02
C ALA A 11 12.12 17.52 13.61
N SER A 12 13.04 16.56 13.53
CA SER A 12 13.31 15.86 12.27
C SER A 12 12.15 14.93 11.92
N GLN A 13 11.94 14.72 10.61
CA GLN A 13 10.94 13.77 10.15
C GLN A 13 11.31 12.36 10.58
N LEU A 14 10.31 11.60 11.05
CA LEU A 14 10.49 10.22 11.44
C LEU A 14 10.42 9.30 10.21
N PRO A 15 11.19 8.18 10.22
CA PRO A 15 11.02 7.14 9.22
C PRO A 15 9.58 6.63 9.17
N LEU A 16 9.16 6.14 7.98
CA LEU A 16 7.85 5.53 7.79
C LEU A 16 7.80 4.12 8.41
N TYR A 17 7.76 4.04 9.73
CA TYR A 17 7.52 2.81 10.47
C TYR A 17 6.05 2.63 10.84
N GLY A 18 5.66 1.41 11.17
CA GLY A 18 4.35 1.14 11.74
C GLY A 18 4.19 1.81 13.12
N TYR A 19 2.95 2.13 13.48
CA TYR A 19 2.63 2.67 14.80
C TYR A 19 2.43 1.54 15.81
N THR A 20 2.91 1.73 17.04
CA THR A 20 2.71 0.82 18.14
C THR A 20 2.52 1.56 19.44
N ALA A 21 1.87 0.92 20.42
CA ALA A 21 1.82 1.45 21.78
C ALA A 21 3.23 1.37 22.40
N VAL A 22 3.70 2.49 22.92
CA VAL A 22 4.99 2.61 23.58
C VAL A 22 4.76 3.01 25.05
N ALA A 23 5.52 2.38 25.94
CA ALA A 23 5.49 2.67 27.37
C ALA A 23 6.92 2.80 27.91
N VAL A 24 7.05 3.53 29.02
CA VAL A 24 8.29 3.58 29.80
C VAL A 24 8.09 2.77 31.07
N TYR A 25 8.99 1.83 31.32
CA TYR A 25 9.03 1.08 32.55
C TYR A 25 10.50 0.91 32.99
N GLN A 26 10.81 1.27 34.24
CA GLN A 26 12.17 1.25 34.80
C GLN A 26 13.19 1.98 33.89
N ASP A 27 12.86 3.16 33.43
CA ASP A 27 13.66 4.02 32.53
C ASP A 27 14.02 3.38 31.16
N GLN A 28 13.31 2.32 30.77
CA GLN A 28 13.45 1.67 29.47
C GLN A 28 12.18 1.84 28.64
N LEU A 29 12.35 1.96 27.33
CA LEU A 29 11.25 1.98 26.36
C LEU A 29 10.82 0.57 25.99
N TYR A 30 9.52 0.31 26.06
CA TYR A 30 8.89 -0.92 25.65
C TYR A 30 7.86 -0.61 24.55
N ALA A 31 7.82 -1.45 23.53
CA ALA A 31 6.83 -1.38 22.47
C ALA A 31 5.96 -2.64 22.45
N ALA A 32 4.64 -2.46 22.30
CA ALA A 32 3.72 -3.57 22.10
C ALA A 32 3.82 -4.04 20.65
N ALA A 33 4.60 -5.07 20.40
CA ALA A 33 4.81 -5.63 19.07
C ALA A 33 4.94 -7.15 19.13
N ILE A 34 4.55 -7.83 18.06
CA ILE A 34 4.82 -9.24 17.83
C ILE A 34 5.38 -9.40 16.41
N TYR A 35 6.23 -10.38 16.21
CA TYR A 35 6.61 -10.79 14.88
C TYR A 35 5.42 -11.52 14.24
N THR A 36 4.97 -11.02 13.08
CA THR A 36 3.91 -11.64 12.30
C THR A 36 4.47 -12.49 11.17
N ASP A 37 5.72 -12.23 10.80
CA ASP A 37 6.47 -12.97 9.79
C ASP A 37 7.96 -12.90 10.19
N GLU A 38 8.54 -14.03 10.56
CA GLU A 38 9.93 -14.14 11.04
C GLU A 38 10.97 -14.17 9.89
N ASN A 39 10.62 -13.67 8.73
CA ASN A 39 11.54 -13.64 7.61
C ASN A 39 12.58 -12.53 7.78
N HIS A 40 13.85 -12.91 7.74
CA HIS A 40 15.00 -12.01 7.85
C HIS A 40 14.99 -10.82 6.85
N LYS A 41 14.35 -10.97 5.70
CA LYS A 41 14.23 -9.88 4.73
C LYS A 41 13.44 -8.66 5.23
N TRP A 42 12.62 -8.82 6.28
CA TRP A 42 11.87 -7.73 6.91
C TRP A 42 12.66 -6.97 7.97
N ASP A 43 13.80 -7.48 8.40
CA ASP A 43 14.62 -6.88 9.44
C ASP A 43 15.21 -5.54 8.95
N PRO A 44 14.89 -4.41 9.59
CA PRO A 44 15.36 -3.09 9.19
C PRO A 44 16.89 -2.93 9.34
N GLU A 45 17.58 -3.75 10.13
CA GLU A 45 19.04 -3.71 10.26
C GLU A 45 19.76 -4.07 8.95
N ASN A 46 19.09 -4.78 8.03
CA ASN A 46 19.64 -5.17 6.75
C ASN A 46 19.65 -4.03 5.70
N TYR A 47 18.99 -2.95 6.01
CA TYR A 47 18.91 -1.75 5.17
C TYR A 47 18.75 -0.53 6.08
N ASN A 48 18.84 0.67 5.55
CA ASN A 48 18.98 1.89 6.35
C ASN A 48 20.38 1.96 7.02
N THR A 49 21.40 1.60 6.26
CA THR A 49 22.80 1.61 6.69
C THR A 49 23.52 2.88 6.20
N PRO A 50 24.72 3.22 6.76
CA PRO A 50 25.53 4.33 6.26
C PRO A 50 25.91 4.26 4.78
N ASP A 51 25.79 3.08 4.16
CA ASP A 51 26.07 2.87 2.73
C ASP A 51 25.00 3.42 1.79
N LEU A 52 23.80 3.78 2.26
CA LEU A 52 22.69 4.24 1.43
C LEU A 52 23.11 5.34 0.42
N LYS A 53 23.86 6.35 0.88
CA LYS A 53 24.35 7.43 -0.01
C LYS A 53 25.21 6.91 -1.16
N LYS A 54 26.03 5.89 -0.92
CA LYS A 54 26.87 5.25 -1.94
C LYS A 54 26.03 4.43 -2.91
N LEU A 55 25.03 3.69 -2.40
CA LEU A 55 24.09 2.91 -3.21
C LEU A 55 23.27 3.81 -4.13
N VAL A 56 22.75 4.92 -3.62
CA VAL A 56 22.05 5.95 -4.42
C VAL A 56 22.93 6.48 -5.54
N LYS A 57 24.17 6.85 -5.25
CA LYS A 57 25.11 7.32 -6.29
C LYS A 57 25.35 6.28 -7.39
N ARG A 58 25.39 5.00 -7.04
CA ARG A 58 25.53 3.90 -8.00
C ARG A 58 24.33 3.84 -8.93
N VAL A 59 23.10 3.79 -8.38
CA VAL A 59 21.90 3.71 -9.21
C VAL A 59 21.72 4.93 -10.10
N LYS A 60 22.01 6.15 -9.60
CA LYS A 60 22.02 7.37 -10.42
C LYS A 60 23.03 7.32 -11.58
N LYS A 61 24.14 6.61 -11.41
CA LYS A 61 25.12 6.38 -12.49
C LYS A 61 24.63 5.33 -13.49
N ASP A 62 23.97 4.27 -13.00
CA ASP A 62 23.49 3.18 -13.83
C ASP A 62 22.25 3.59 -14.66
N LEU A 63 21.40 4.46 -14.09
CA LEU A 63 20.17 4.99 -14.71
C LEU A 63 20.23 6.53 -14.78
N PRO A 64 21.12 7.10 -15.60
CA PRO A 64 21.30 8.55 -15.71
C PRO A 64 20.05 9.20 -16.31
N ASN A 65 19.68 10.37 -15.79
CA ASN A 65 18.57 11.20 -16.26
C ASN A 65 17.15 10.59 -16.08
N ASN A 66 17.00 9.52 -15.29
CA ASN A 66 15.68 9.02 -14.94
C ASN A 66 15.12 9.81 -13.73
N PRO A 67 14.04 10.60 -13.90
CA PRO A 67 13.51 11.44 -12.83
C PRO A 67 12.90 10.63 -11.68
N LEU A 68 12.50 9.37 -11.92
CA LEU A 68 12.03 8.47 -10.85
C LEU A 68 13.17 8.11 -9.89
N VAL A 69 14.41 7.93 -10.40
CA VAL A 69 15.59 7.68 -9.55
C VAL A 69 15.87 8.88 -8.66
N GLU A 70 15.74 10.10 -9.18
CA GLU A 70 15.89 11.32 -8.38
C GLU A 70 14.82 11.44 -7.30
N HIS A 71 13.55 11.15 -7.65
CA HIS A 71 12.44 11.17 -6.71
C HIS A 71 12.63 10.14 -5.60
N LEU A 72 12.94 8.87 -5.95
CA LEU A 72 13.16 7.81 -4.97
C LEU A 72 14.42 8.06 -4.11
N ALA A 73 15.45 8.69 -4.67
CA ALA A 73 16.62 9.10 -3.90
C ALA A 73 16.26 10.17 -2.85
N ASN A 74 15.45 11.15 -3.21
CA ASN A 74 14.94 12.13 -2.27
C ASN A 74 14.08 11.48 -1.18
N CYS A 75 13.16 10.58 -1.56
CA CYS A 75 12.35 9.82 -0.60
C CYS A 75 13.21 9.01 0.38
N SER A 76 14.32 8.44 -0.09
CA SER A 76 15.22 7.63 0.76
C SER A 76 16.11 8.48 1.66
N LEU A 77 16.67 9.59 1.13
CA LEU A 77 17.69 10.35 1.83
C LEU A 77 17.14 11.42 2.76
N GLU A 78 15.99 12.01 2.40
CA GLU A 78 15.36 13.11 3.14
C GLU A 78 14.17 12.61 3.99
N TRP A 79 13.37 11.70 3.44
CA TRP A 79 12.16 11.18 4.08
C TRP A 79 12.35 9.82 4.75
N HIS A 80 13.53 9.21 4.61
CA HIS A 80 13.85 7.89 5.16
C HIS A 80 12.78 6.82 4.84
N CYS A 81 12.28 6.84 3.61
CA CYS A 81 11.24 5.92 3.14
C CYS A 81 11.84 4.55 2.82
N CYS A 82 11.60 3.56 3.68
CA CYS A 82 12.10 2.20 3.50
C CYS A 82 11.65 1.57 2.16
N THR A 83 10.45 1.91 1.67
CA THR A 83 9.99 1.44 0.35
C THR A 83 10.83 2.00 -0.79
N ALA A 84 11.22 3.28 -0.72
CA ALA A 84 12.10 3.88 -1.73
C ALA A 84 13.53 3.31 -1.64
N GLU A 85 13.99 2.97 -0.45
CA GLU A 85 15.31 2.35 -0.24
C GLU A 85 15.44 0.98 -0.91
N ASN A 86 14.33 0.28 -1.13
CA ASN A 86 14.32 -1.05 -1.75
C ASN A 86 14.98 -1.07 -3.14
N LEU A 87 14.85 0.01 -3.94
CA LEU A 87 15.55 0.13 -5.20
C LEU A 87 17.08 0.11 -5.02
N PHE A 88 17.58 0.85 -4.04
CA PHE A 88 19.00 1.06 -3.83
C PHE A 88 19.69 -0.15 -3.18
N TYR A 89 18.99 -0.82 -2.26
CA TYR A 89 19.44 -2.05 -1.61
C TYR A 89 19.12 -3.32 -2.42
N ARG A 90 18.40 -3.21 -3.56
CA ARG A 90 17.95 -4.33 -4.38
C ARG A 90 17.13 -5.35 -3.57
N ARG A 91 16.22 -4.82 -2.76
CA ARG A 91 15.30 -5.64 -1.96
C ARG A 91 14.08 -6.01 -2.78
N TRP A 92 13.34 -7.01 -2.35
CA TRP A 92 12.23 -7.63 -3.08
C TRP A 92 11.26 -6.66 -3.77
N GLU A 93 10.66 -5.67 -3.09
CA GLU A 93 9.62 -4.81 -3.65
C GLU A 93 10.11 -3.38 -3.88
N CYS A 94 10.22 -2.98 -5.12
CA CYS A 94 10.56 -1.62 -5.53
C CYS A 94 9.30 -0.84 -5.89
N GLY A 95 9.07 0.31 -5.26
CA GLY A 95 8.01 1.24 -5.65
C GLY A 95 8.37 2.04 -6.90
N ILE A 96 7.42 2.13 -7.85
CA ILE A 96 7.51 3.00 -9.03
C ILE A 96 6.31 3.96 -9.03
N PRO A 97 6.44 5.16 -8.43
CA PRO A 97 5.36 6.14 -8.41
C PRO A 97 5.09 6.70 -9.80
N THR A 98 3.81 6.83 -10.17
CA THR A 98 3.40 7.15 -11.54
C THR A 98 2.37 8.27 -11.65
N SER A 99 1.57 8.52 -10.60
CA SER A 99 0.44 9.44 -10.69
C SER A 99 0.50 10.57 -9.65
N PRO A 100 0.55 11.84 -10.08
CA PRO A 100 0.42 12.98 -9.18
C PRO A 100 -1.01 13.25 -8.70
N VAL A 101 -2.01 12.60 -9.29
CA VAL A 101 -3.44 12.85 -9.05
C VAL A 101 -4.16 11.62 -8.52
N CYS A 102 -5.29 11.84 -7.85
CA CYS A 102 -6.15 10.78 -7.32
C CYS A 102 -7.62 11.10 -7.61
N ASN A 103 -8.44 10.07 -7.79
CA ASN A 103 -9.89 10.14 -7.98
C ASN A 103 -10.69 9.95 -6.67
N ALA A 104 -9.98 9.90 -5.53
CA ALA A 104 -10.55 9.85 -4.20
C ALA A 104 -9.98 10.95 -3.31
N ASN A 105 -10.70 11.28 -2.24
CA ASN A 105 -10.31 12.21 -1.19
C ASN A 105 -10.44 11.54 0.17
N CYS A 106 -9.71 10.42 0.33
CA CYS A 106 -9.77 9.58 1.52
C CYS A 106 -9.51 10.37 2.80
N PHE A 107 -10.30 10.13 3.83
CA PHE A 107 -10.15 10.82 5.10
C PHE A 107 -8.77 10.57 5.74
N GLY A 108 -8.25 9.33 5.66
CA GLY A 108 -6.92 8.95 6.15
C GLY A 108 -5.87 8.85 5.03
N CYS A 109 -5.87 9.78 4.05
CA CYS A 109 -4.91 9.73 2.96
C CYS A 109 -3.48 9.98 3.44
N ILE A 110 -2.56 9.05 3.20
CA ILE A 110 -1.15 9.17 3.62
C ILE A 110 -0.32 10.06 2.69
N SER A 111 -0.76 10.32 1.47
CA SER A 111 -0.03 11.12 0.48
C SER A 111 -0.49 12.57 0.37
N LEU A 112 -1.60 12.92 1.00
CA LEU A 112 -2.17 14.27 0.98
C LEU A 112 -3.00 14.51 2.26
N GLN A 113 -2.40 15.09 3.28
CA GLN A 113 -3.06 15.45 4.53
C GLN A 113 -3.09 16.98 4.68
N PRO A 114 -4.14 17.55 5.30
CA PRO A 114 -4.12 18.94 5.75
C PRO A 114 -2.96 19.17 6.73
N ALA A 115 -2.21 20.26 6.53
CA ALA A 115 -1.04 20.56 7.36
C ALA A 115 -1.39 20.84 8.82
N GLU A 116 -2.62 21.30 9.08
CA GLU A 116 -3.10 21.62 10.44
C GLU A 116 -3.38 20.36 11.28
N CYS A 117 -3.62 19.23 10.65
CA CYS A 117 -3.99 18.00 11.35
C CYS A 117 -2.76 17.08 11.52
N CYS A 118 -2.30 16.51 10.43
CA CYS A 118 -1.20 15.58 10.40
C CYS A 118 -0.53 15.66 9.02
N PRO A 119 0.62 16.32 8.90
CA PRO A 119 1.26 16.46 7.59
C PRO A 119 1.57 15.11 6.98
N SER A 120 1.49 15.03 5.66
CA SER A 120 1.91 13.83 4.94
C SER A 120 3.37 13.53 5.20
N PRO A 121 3.74 12.27 5.44
CA PRO A 121 5.12 11.89 5.75
C PRO A 121 6.09 12.14 4.59
N GLN A 122 5.56 12.31 3.37
CA GLN A 122 6.34 12.61 2.17
C GLN A 122 5.51 13.36 1.14
N GLU A 123 6.17 14.05 0.24
CA GLU A 123 5.49 14.73 -0.86
C GLU A 123 5.05 13.75 -1.95
N ARG A 124 3.89 14.04 -2.54
CA ARG A 124 3.41 13.34 -3.73
C ARG A 124 4.27 13.70 -4.94
N ILE A 125 4.52 12.71 -5.81
CA ILE A 125 5.21 12.91 -7.09
C ILE A 125 4.55 14.04 -7.89
N LYS A 126 5.34 14.89 -8.55
CA LYS A 126 4.86 16.11 -9.27
C LYS A 126 4.85 15.95 -10.79
N PHE A 127 5.22 14.79 -11.30
CA PHE A 127 5.26 14.49 -12.73
C PHE A 127 4.69 13.09 -13.01
N ARG A 128 4.44 12.80 -14.29
CA ARG A 128 4.10 11.45 -14.78
C ARG A 128 5.32 10.91 -15.53
N PRO A 129 5.90 9.78 -15.11
CA PRO A 129 7.01 9.16 -15.84
C PRO A 129 6.54 8.64 -17.19
N THR A 130 7.46 8.60 -18.16
CA THR A 130 7.22 7.95 -19.45
C THR A 130 7.26 6.43 -19.31
N PRO A 131 6.70 5.68 -20.27
CA PRO A 131 6.80 4.22 -20.29
C PRO A 131 8.24 3.71 -20.24
N GLU A 132 9.17 4.39 -20.91
CA GLU A 132 10.59 4.04 -20.95
C GLU A 132 11.23 4.24 -19.56
N GLN A 133 10.92 5.33 -18.87
CA GLN A 133 11.41 5.60 -17.52
C GLN A 133 10.91 4.57 -16.51
N ILE A 134 9.65 4.13 -16.65
CA ILE A 134 9.08 3.04 -15.86
C ILE A 134 9.84 1.74 -16.16
N ALA A 135 10.04 1.42 -17.44
CA ALA A 135 10.69 0.19 -17.87
C ALA A 135 12.16 0.13 -17.43
N GLU A 136 12.90 1.23 -17.50
CA GLU A 136 14.30 1.29 -17.02
C GLU A 136 14.43 0.86 -15.56
N ILE A 137 13.62 1.43 -14.66
CA ILE A 137 13.65 1.07 -13.23
C ILE A 137 13.15 -0.36 -13.03
N GLY A 138 12.04 -0.73 -13.70
CA GLY A 138 11.48 -2.06 -13.58
C GLY A 138 12.48 -3.14 -13.96
N LEU A 139 13.12 -3.02 -15.12
CA LEU A 139 14.15 -3.94 -15.59
C LEU A 139 15.36 -4.00 -14.66
N TYR A 140 15.86 -2.82 -14.24
CA TYR A 140 16.99 -2.75 -13.31
C TYR A 140 16.71 -3.51 -12.03
N HIS A 141 15.49 -3.34 -11.45
CA HIS A 141 15.13 -4.00 -10.21
C HIS A 141 14.88 -5.50 -10.41
N LEU A 142 14.02 -5.90 -11.35
CA LEU A 142 13.65 -7.30 -11.58
C LEU A 142 14.83 -8.18 -11.97
N GLN A 143 15.86 -7.62 -12.64
CA GLN A 143 17.05 -8.35 -13.01
C GLN A 143 18.05 -8.53 -11.87
N THR A 144 17.98 -7.68 -10.83
CA THR A 144 19.02 -7.61 -9.80
C THR A 144 18.55 -7.94 -8.39
N ALA A 145 17.25 -7.84 -8.10
CA ALA A 145 16.69 -8.14 -6.79
C ALA A 145 16.28 -9.62 -6.68
N PRO A 146 16.58 -10.29 -5.57
CA PRO A 146 16.02 -11.61 -5.29
C PRO A 146 14.51 -11.49 -5.09
N GLU A 147 13.73 -12.43 -5.64
CA GLU A 147 12.25 -12.39 -5.58
C GLU A 147 11.70 -11.00 -5.95
N GLY A 148 12.23 -10.42 -7.04
CA GLY A 148 11.97 -9.03 -7.40
C GLY A 148 10.49 -8.76 -7.71
N ILE A 149 9.94 -7.74 -7.07
CA ILE A 149 8.60 -7.21 -7.32
C ILE A 149 8.73 -5.73 -7.63
N ILE A 150 8.08 -5.26 -8.68
CA ILE A 150 7.86 -3.82 -8.88
C ILE A 150 6.40 -3.49 -8.57
N SER A 151 6.18 -2.38 -7.87
CA SER A 151 4.86 -1.98 -7.39
C SER A 151 4.54 -0.54 -7.74
N PHE A 152 3.44 -0.34 -8.44
CA PHE A 152 2.80 0.95 -8.60
C PHE A 152 1.88 1.24 -7.40
N GLY A 153 1.56 2.49 -7.10
CA GLY A 153 0.66 2.86 -6.01
C GLY A 153 1.35 2.95 -4.65
N GLN A 154 2.37 3.77 -4.58
CA GLN A 154 3.12 4.00 -3.34
C GLN A 154 2.57 5.21 -2.56
N GLY A 155 2.98 5.35 -1.30
CA GLY A 155 2.56 6.47 -0.45
C GLY A 155 2.96 7.87 -0.93
N CYS A 156 3.91 7.97 -1.86
CA CYS A 156 4.35 9.21 -2.47
C CYS A 156 3.67 9.53 -3.82
N GLU A 157 2.53 8.94 -4.10
CA GLU A 157 1.76 9.21 -5.31
C GLU A 157 0.24 9.27 -5.04
N GLY A 158 -0.53 9.59 -6.05
CA GLY A 158 -1.98 9.49 -6.05
C GLY A 158 -2.48 8.09 -6.43
N GLU A 159 -3.47 8.02 -7.31
CA GLU A 159 -4.00 6.74 -7.80
C GLU A 159 -3.29 6.32 -9.10
N PRO A 160 -2.54 5.21 -9.10
CA PRO A 160 -1.76 4.78 -10.26
C PRO A 160 -2.61 4.41 -11.47
N SER A 161 -3.83 3.88 -11.29
CA SER A 161 -4.70 3.52 -12.41
C SER A 161 -5.05 4.73 -13.32
N LEU A 162 -4.94 5.96 -12.80
CA LEU A 162 -5.07 7.18 -13.60
C LEU A 162 -3.88 7.44 -14.55
N ALA A 163 -2.80 6.70 -14.41
CA ALA A 163 -1.65 6.67 -15.32
C ALA A 163 -1.60 5.38 -16.16
N ALA A 164 -2.74 4.69 -16.32
CA ALA A 164 -2.84 3.37 -16.93
C ALA A 164 -2.15 3.25 -18.28
N VAL A 165 -2.22 4.26 -19.13
CA VAL A 165 -1.56 4.25 -20.46
C VAL A 165 -0.05 4.10 -20.31
N ASN A 166 0.58 4.94 -19.47
CA ASN A 166 2.03 4.89 -19.28
C ASN A 166 2.46 3.60 -18.58
N ILE A 167 1.70 3.17 -17.56
CA ILE A 167 1.97 1.91 -16.84
C ILE A 167 1.87 0.72 -17.79
N SER A 168 0.79 0.61 -18.55
CA SER A 168 0.56 -0.51 -19.47
C SER A 168 1.64 -0.61 -20.55
N GLN A 169 2.07 0.51 -21.09
CA GLN A 169 3.17 0.55 -22.05
C GLN A 169 4.51 0.17 -21.37
N GLY A 170 4.76 0.69 -20.17
CA GLY A 170 5.94 0.34 -19.38
C GLY A 170 6.01 -1.15 -19.06
N ILE A 171 4.90 -1.77 -18.65
CA ILE A 171 4.80 -3.22 -18.40
C ILE A 171 5.15 -4.01 -19.68
N ARG A 172 4.57 -3.63 -20.83
CA ARG A 172 4.87 -4.31 -22.10
C ARG A 172 6.35 -4.20 -22.46
N LEU A 173 6.98 -3.04 -22.26
CA LEU A 173 8.42 -2.86 -22.50
C LEU A 173 9.27 -3.73 -21.58
N ILE A 174 8.86 -3.92 -20.32
CA ILE A 174 9.52 -4.82 -19.37
C ILE A 174 9.37 -6.27 -19.85
N ARG A 175 8.14 -6.72 -20.10
CA ARG A 175 7.84 -8.12 -20.48
C ARG A 175 8.39 -8.53 -21.83
N GLN A 176 8.69 -7.58 -22.72
CA GLN A 176 9.45 -7.85 -23.95
C GLN A 176 10.91 -8.25 -23.69
N GLN A 177 11.46 -7.95 -22.51
CA GLN A 177 12.87 -8.16 -22.18
C GLN A 177 13.09 -9.18 -21.07
N THR A 178 12.10 -9.44 -20.22
CA THR A 178 12.22 -10.39 -19.10
C THR A 178 10.85 -10.88 -18.60
N ASP A 179 10.78 -12.17 -18.30
CA ASP A 179 9.67 -12.78 -17.58
C ASP A 179 9.94 -12.87 -16.06
N LYS A 180 11.13 -12.42 -15.62
CA LYS A 180 11.52 -12.50 -14.21
C LYS A 180 10.73 -11.51 -13.35
N GLY A 181 10.46 -11.96 -12.12
CA GLY A 181 9.85 -11.15 -11.08
C GLY A 181 8.38 -10.85 -11.32
N GLN A 182 7.78 -10.14 -10.39
CA GLN A 182 6.35 -9.84 -10.40
C GLN A 182 6.08 -8.34 -10.54
N ILE A 183 4.98 -8.03 -11.19
CA ILE A 183 4.48 -6.68 -11.37
C ILE A 183 3.18 -6.53 -10.58
N ASN A 184 3.18 -5.65 -9.59
CA ASN A 184 2.08 -5.39 -8.69
C ASN A 184 1.53 -3.97 -8.85
N ILE A 185 0.26 -3.80 -8.54
CA ILE A 185 -0.35 -2.48 -8.36
C ILE A 185 -1.06 -2.40 -7.01
N ASN A 186 -0.80 -1.34 -6.25
CA ASN A 186 -1.60 -0.93 -5.11
C ASN A 186 -2.56 0.17 -5.57
N THR A 187 -3.84 -0.02 -5.43
CA THR A 187 -4.83 0.85 -6.06
C THR A 187 -6.09 0.96 -5.21
N ASN A 188 -6.85 2.02 -5.40
CA ASN A 188 -8.23 2.08 -4.93
C ASN A 188 -9.20 1.34 -5.87
N ALA A 189 -8.72 0.89 -7.02
CA ALA A 189 -9.44 0.13 -8.04
C ALA A 189 -10.72 0.79 -8.58
N GLY A 190 -10.93 2.09 -8.33
CA GLY A 190 -12.15 2.81 -8.71
C GLY A 190 -12.21 3.22 -10.18
N TYR A 191 -11.09 3.16 -10.91
CA TYR A 191 -11.06 3.43 -12.36
C TYR A 191 -10.93 2.11 -13.13
N THR A 192 -12.06 1.45 -13.35
CA THR A 192 -12.16 0.10 -13.92
C THR A 192 -11.48 -0.02 -15.29
N GLU A 193 -11.66 0.96 -16.17
CA GLU A 193 -11.02 0.93 -17.50
C GLU A 193 -9.50 0.99 -17.42
N GLY A 194 -8.95 1.81 -16.50
CA GLY A 194 -7.51 1.86 -16.25
C GLY A 194 -6.98 0.54 -15.67
N ILE A 195 -7.72 -0.10 -14.77
CA ILE A 195 -7.36 -1.42 -14.24
C ILE A 195 -7.35 -2.47 -15.34
N ARG A 196 -8.38 -2.51 -16.21
CA ARG A 196 -8.42 -3.44 -17.35
C ARG A 196 -7.18 -3.29 -18.25
N GLN A 197 -6.81 -2.06 -18.59
CA GLN A 197 -5.62 -1.80 -19.42
C GLN A 197 -4.33 -2.32 -18.78
N ILE A 198 -4.18 -2.14 -17.46
CA ILE A 198 -2.99 -2.57 -16.72
C ILE A 198 -2.94 -4.09 -16.60
N VAL A 199 -4.07 -4.72 -16.28
CA VAL A 199 -4.21 -6.20 -16.22
C VAL A 199 -3.85 -6.83 -17.57
N ASP A 200 -4.44 -6.33 -18.67
CA ASP A 200 -4.20 -6.84 -20.02
C ASP A 200 -2.76 -6.58 -20.55
N ALA A 201 -2.01 -5.74 -19.87
CA ALA A 201 -0.60 -5.48 -20.21
C ALA A 201 0.37 -6.49 -19.60
N GLY A 202 -0.06 -7.35 -18.66
CA GLY A 202 0.77 -8.36 -18.01
C GLY A 202 1.05 -8.05 -16.53
N LEU A 203 0.06 -7.56 -15.81
CA LEU A 203 0.08 -7.46 -14.35
C LEU A 203 0.04 -8.86 -13.74
N ASP A 204 0.76 -9.10 -12.64
CA ASP A 204 0.74 -10.39 -11.93
C ASP A 204 -0.11 -10.32 -10.65
N THR A 205 -0.03 -9.22 -9.93
CA THR A 205 -0.73 -9.08 -8.65
C THR A 205 -1.40 -7.71 -8.51
N MET A 206 -2.55 -7.68 -7.85
CA MET A 206 -3.28 -6.44 -7.55
C MET A 206 -3.63 -6.38 -6.07
N ARG A 207 -3.28 -5.27 -5.43
CA ARG A 207 -3.64 -5.01 -4.04
C ARG A 207 -4.58 -3.84 -3.93
N VAL A 208 -5.80 -4.10 -3.47
CA VAL A 208 -6.86 -3.09 -3.39
C VAL A 208 -6.99 -2.56 -1.97
N SER A 209 -6.88 -1.25 -1.80
CA SER A 209 -7.10 -0.59 -0.51
C SER A 209 -8.60 -0.40 -0.27
N ILE A 210 -9.10 -0.97 0.83
CA ILE A 210 -10.52 -0.95 1.14
C ILE A 210 -10.74 -0.95 2.66
N ILE A 211 -11.67 -0.10 3.14
CA ILE A 211 -11.99 0.01 4.57
C ILE A 211 -13.25 -0.75 4.95
N SER A 212 -14.19 -0.87 4.04
CA SER A 212 -15.49 -1.48 4.27
C SER A 212 -16.06 -2.07 2.98
N ALA A 213 -16.80 -3.17 3.12
CA ALA A 213 -17.61 -3.79 2.07
C ALA A 213 -19.02 -3.19 1.98
N LEU A 214 -19.38 -2.27 2.87
CA LEU A 214 -20.67 -1.58 2.86
C LEU A 214 -20.57 -0.26 2.10
N PRO A 215 -21.48 -0.02 1.12
CA PRO A 215 -21.40 1.18 0.26
C PRO A 215 -21.40 2.50 1.03
N GLU A 216 -22.17 2.62 2.09
CA GLU A 216 -22.28 3.82 2.91
C GLU A 216 -20.97 4.10 3.65
N SER A 217 -20.42 3.12 4.36
CA SER A 217 -19.14 3.21 5.06
C SER A 217 -17.99 3.49 4.08
N TYR A 218 -18.00 2.83 2.92
CA TYR A 218 -17.03 3.05 1.87
C TYR A 218 -17.04 4.50 1.38
N ALA A 219 -18.23 5.01 1.04
CA ALA A 219 -18.40 6.37 0.52
C ALA A 219 -17.99 7.44 1.55
N ALA A 220 -18.34 7.25 2.83
CA ALA A 220 -18.00 8.16 3.91
C ALA A 220 -16.47 8.34 4.06
N TYR A 221 -15.71 7.26 3.94
CA TYR A 221 -14.25 7.29 4.05
C TYR A 221 -13.55 7.79 2.79
N TYR A 222 -13.89 7.22 1.61
CA TYR A 222 -13.16 7.50 0.37
C TYR A 222 -13.54 8.81 -0.29
N ARG A 223 -14.78 9.28 -0.12
CA ARG A 223 -15.30 10.54 -0.70
C ARG A 223 -14.90 10.68 -2.16
N SER A 224 -15.07 9.57 -2.90
CA SER A 224 -14.58 9.39 -4.25
C SER A 224 -15.58 9.83 -5.33
N SER A 225 -15.08 9.99 -6.56
CA SER A 225 -15.91 10.21 -7.75
C SER A 225 -16.47 8.91 -8.34
N TYR A 226 -16.17 7.76 -7.75
CA TYR A 226 -16.61 6.42 -8.16
C TYR A 226 -17.31 5.71 -6.98
N GLN A 227 -17.99 4.60 -7.25
CA GLN A 227 -18.73 3.80 -6.29
C GLN A 227 -17.98 2.52 -5.95
N LEU A 228 -18.32 1.87 -4.81
CA LEU A 228 -17.79 0.57 -4.43
C LEU A 228 -18.00 -0.50 -5.52
N GLU A 229 -19.08 -0.41 -6.30
CA GLU A 229 -19.33 -1.33 -7.40
C GLU A 229 -18.28 -1.27 -8.51
N ASN A 230 -17.71 -0.08 -8.80
CA ASN A 230 -16.59 0.03 -9.73
C ASN A 230 -15.35 -0.73 -9.22
N VAL A 231 -15.12 -0.68 -7.90
CA VAL A 231 -14.04 -1.44 -7.25
C VAL A 231 -14.26 -2.95 -7.38
N LYS A 232 -15.49 -3.40 -7.10
CA LYS A 232 -15.88 -4.81 -7.27
C LYS A 232 -15.72 -5.28 -8.71
N GLU A 233 -16.13 -4.46 -9.68
CA GLU A 233 -15.96 -4.75 -11.10
C GLU A 233 -14.47 -4.90 -11.49
N SER A 234 -13.62 -4.02 -10.98
CA SER A 234 -12.17 -4.08 -11.20
C SER A 234 -11.56 -5.35 -10.61
N ILE A 235 -11.97 -5.72 -9.38
CA ILE A 235 -11.53 -6.96 -8.71
C ILE A 235 -11.99 -8.19 -9.50
N ARG A 236 -13.26 -8.23 -9.89
CA ARG A 236 -13.82 -9.35 -10.67
C ARG A 236 -13.06 -9.54 -11.97
N TYR A 237 -12.80 -8.43 -12.70
CA TYR A 237 -12.03 -8.50 -13.93
C TYR A 237 -10.62 -9.07 -13.71
N ALA A 238 -9.93 -8.63 -12.67
CA ALA A 238 -8.61 -9.13 -12.32
C ALA A 238 -8.63 -10.63 -11.98
N LEU A 239 -9.60 -11.08 -11.17
CA LEU A 239 -9.79 -12.48 -10.81
C LEU A 239 -10.09 -13.35 -12.05
N ASP A 240 -10.96 -12.89 -12.96
CA ASP A 240 -11.31 -13.58 -14.21
C ASP A 240 -10.09 -13.73 -15.15
N LYS A 241 -9.09 -12.86 -15.00
CA LYS A 241 -7.83 -12.93 -15.74
C LYS A 241 -6.74 -13.74 -15.01
N GLY A 242 -7.03 -14.33 -13.87
CA GLY A 242 -6.09 -15.11 -13.07
C GLY A 242 -5.08 -14.27 -12.28
N ILE A 243 -5.32 -12.96 -12.12
CA ILE A 243 -4.46 -12.11 -11.31
C ILE A 243 -4.62 -12.45 -9.82
N TYR A 244 -3.51 -12.54 -9.10
CA TYR A 244 -3.54 -12.67 -7.65
C TYR A 244 -4.02 -11.36 -7.02
N VAL A 245 -5.21 -11.40 -6.42
CA VAL A 245 -5.82 -10.22 -5.80
C VAL A 245 -5.72 -10.30 -4.28
N SER A 246 -5.18 -9.25 -3.68
CA SER A 246 -5.16 -9.06 -2.23
C SER A 246 -5.84 -7.76 -1.85
N LEU A 247 -6.38 -7.70 -0.62
CA LEU A 247 -6.93 -6.46 -0.07
C LEU A 247 -5.99 -5.89 1.00
N ASN A 248 -5.68 -4.59 0.90
CA ASN A 248 -5.26 -3.80 2.05
C ASN A 248 -6.53 -3.42 2.82
N MET A 249 -6.91 -4.25 3.76
CA MET A 249 -8.04 -3.99 4.65
C MET A 249 -7.58 -2.98 5.72
N LEU A 250 -7.98 -1.73 5.54
CA LEU A 250 -7.76 -0.70 6.55
C LEU A 250 -8.63 -1.01 7.75
N TYR A 251 -8.02 -1.25 8.89
CA TYR A 251 -8.70 -1.80 10.06
C TYR A 251 -8.66 -0.81 11.23
N PHE A 252 -9.85 -0.53 11.76
CA PHE A 252 -10.05 0.28 12.94
C PHE A 252 -10.91 -0.50 13.95
N PRO A 253 -10.34 -0.93 15.10
CA PRO A 253 -11.10 -1.65 16.14
C PRO A 253 -12.30 -0.84 16.63
N GLY A 254 -13.45 -1.48 16.76
CA GLY A 254 -14.72 -0.83 17.09
C GLY A 254 -15.52 -0.31 15.88
N PHE A 255 -14.93 -0.38 14.68
CA PHE A 255 -15.61 -0.12 13.43
C PHE A 255 -15.69 -1.37 12.55
N ASN A 256 -14.54 -1.90 12.09
CA ASN A 256 -14.55 -3.04 11.17
C ASN A 256 -15.02 -4.36 11.80
N ASP A 257 -14.94 -4.48 13.12
CA ASP A 257 -15.40 -5.63 13.90
C ASP A 257 -16.85 -5.51 14.42
N ARG A 258 -17.62 -4.59 13.85
CA ARG A 258 -19.08 -4.56 14.03
C ARG A 258 -19.72 -5.75 13.30
N ALA A 259 -20.74 -6.34 13.86
CA ALA A 259 -21.45 -7.47 13.24
C ALA A 259 -21.95 -7.17 11.83
N GLN A 260 -22.39 -5.94 11.58
CA GLN A 260 -22.83 -5.46 10.27
C GLN A 260 -21.68 -5.40 9.25
N GLU A 261 -20.53 -4.87 9.64
CA GLU A 261 -19.33 -4.81 8.77
C GLU A 261 -18.85 -6.24 8.43
N LEU A 262 -18.82 -7.13 9.44
CA LEU A 262 -18.49 -8.54 9.21
C LEU A 262 -19.45 -9.20 8.22
N ALA A 263 -20.76 -8.98 8.34
CA ALA A 263 -21.74 -9.52 7.41
C ALA A 263 -21.47 -9.04 5.97
N GLY A 264 -21.18 -7.75 5.78
CA GLY A 264 -20.81 -7.20 4.49
C GLY A 264 -19.53 -7.83 3.92
N TRP A 265 -18.51 -8.04 4.76
CA TRP A 265 -17.29 -8.73 4.34
C TRP A 265 -17.52 -10.18 3.94
N LEU A 266 -18.36 -10.92 4.64
CA LEU A 266 -18.68 -12.30 4.28
C LEU A 266 -19.38 -12.39 2.92
N GLU A 267 -20.29 -11.47 2.61
CA GLU A 267 -20.93 -11.38 1.29
C GLU A 267 -19.91 -10.99 0.21
N PHE A 268 -19.07 -10.00 0.48
CA PHE A 268 -18.03 -9.55 -0.44
C PHE A 268 -17.08 -10.69 -0.84
N PHE A 269 -16.59 -11.47 0.11
CA PHE A 269 -15.66 -12.57 -0.19
C PHE A 269 -16.33 -13.79 -0.85
N ARG A 270 -17.64 -13.99 -0.65
CA ARG A 270 -18.39 -15.00 -1.41
C ARG A 270 -18.57 -14.59 -2.87
N GLU A 271 -18.78 -13.31 -3.12
CA GLU A 271 -18.88 -12.75 -4.47
C GLU A 271 -17.52 -12.68 -5.18
N LEU A 272 -16.49 -12.28 -4.46
CA LEU A 272 -15.15 -11.99 -4.97
C LEU A 272 -14.11 -12.78 -4.14
N PRO A 273 -13.77 -14.01 -4.56
CA PRO A 273 -12.87 -14.89 -3.81
C PRO A 273 -11.40 -14.43 -3.95
N VAL A 274 -11.06 -13.33 -3.30
CA VAL A 274 -9.67 -12.84 -3.26
C VAL A 274 -8.78 -13.80 -2.48
N GLN A 275 -7.51 -13.88 -2.86
CA GLN A 275 -6.60 -14.86 -2.30
C GLN A 275 -6.02 -14.45 -0.95
N MET A 276 -5.98 -13.13 -0.66
CA MET A 276 -5.35 -12.65 0.57
C MET A 276 -6.00 -11.36 1.09
N ILE A 277 -6.03 -11.21 2.41
CA ILE A 277 -6.25 -9.92 3.07
C ILE A 277 -5.02 -9.54 3.90
N GLN A 278 -4.61 -8.28 3.80
CA GLN A 278 -3.61 -7.67 4.67
C GLN A 278 -4.35 -6.74 5.62
N VAL A 279 -4.37 -7.10 6.90
CA VAL A 279 -4.99 -6.26 7.93
C VAL A 279 -4.01 -5.14 8.29
N ARG A 280 -4.38 -3.90 7.97
CA ARG A 280 -3.55 -2.71 8.16
C ARG A 280 -4.18 -1.80 9.20
N ASN A 281 -3.42 -1.42 10.21
CA ASN A 281 -3.88 -0.40 11.15
C ASN A 281 -4.21 0.90 10.41
N LEU A 282 -5.40 1.42 10.64
CA LEU A 282 -5.75 2.75 10.18
C LEU A 282 -5.19 3.76 11.19
N ASN A 283 -4.14 4.45 10.81
CA ASN A 283 -3.49 5.47 11.63
C ASN A 283 -4.18 6.82 11.39
N ILE A 284 -5.14 7.14 12.23
CA ILE A 284 -6.02 8.29 12.07
C ILE A 284 -6.49 8.78 13.45
N ASP A 285 -6.92 10.04 13.53
CA ASP A 285 -7.63 10.56 14.70
C ASP A 285 -8.93 9.76 14.93
N PRO A 286 -9.07 9.07 16.07
CA PRO A 286 -10.23 8.21 16.32
C PRO A 286 -11.56 8.95 16.36
N ASP A 287 -11.59 10.14 17.00
CA ASP A 287 -12.82 10.88 17.18
C ASP A 287 -13.29 11.44 15.85
N ALA A 288 -12.38 12.07 15.10
CA ALA A 288 -12.66 12.57 13.76
C ALA A 288 -13.07 11.47 12.77
N PHE A 289 -12.47 10.26 12.87
CA PHE A 289 -12.87 9.11 12.06
C PHE A 289 -14.29 8.65 12.40
N LEU A 290 -14.59 8.48 13.69
CA LEU A 290 -15.90 7.99 14.13
C LEU A 290 -17.02 8.99 13.85
N GLU A 291 -16.71 10.31 13.82
CA GLU A 291 -17.68 11.36 13.47
C GLU A 291 -18.16 11.27 12.02
N ILE A 292 -17.28 10.88 11.09
CA ILE A 292 -17.64 10.76 9.66
C ILE A 292 -18.23 9.42 9.28
N MET A 293 -17.99 8.37 10.08
CA MET A 293 -18.46 7.03 9.76
C MET A 293 -19.92 6.83 10.20
N PRO A 294 -20.68 5.96 9.50
CA PRO A 294 -22.05 5.63 9.91
C PRO A 294 -22.11 5.14 11.36
N GLU A 295 -23.21 5.50 12.05
CA GLU A 295 -23.45 5.05 13.41
C GLU A 295 -23.37 3.52 13.53
N ALA A 296 -22.89 3.07 14.68
CA ALA A 296 -22.76 1.64 14.95
C ALA A 296 -24.15 1.00 15.04
N GLN A 297 -24.38 0.01 14.19
CA GLN A 297 -25.55 -0.85 14.29
C GLN A 297 -25.10 -2.26 14.70
N GLY A 298 -25.66 -2.76 15.78
CA GLY A 298 -25.36 -4.09 16.29
C GLY A 298 -24.15 -4.16 17.21
N GLU A 299 -23.72 -5.37 17.49
CA GLU A 299 -22.66 -5.68 18.46
C GLU A 299 -21.26 -5.45 17.87
N ILE A 300 -20.35 -5.01 18.73
CA ILE A 300 -18.90 -5.00 18.45
C ILE A 300 -18.34 -6.36 18.89
N LEU A 301 -17.91 -7.15 17.93
CA LEU A 301 -17.45 -8.53 18.15
C LEU A 301 -16.03 -8.61 18.71
N GLY A 302 -15.23 -7.60 18.45
CA GLY A 302 -13.79 -7.56 18.74
C GLY A 302 -12.96 -8.19 17.63
N THR A 303 -11.74 -7.68 17.46
CA THR A 303 -10.80 -8.07 16.38
C THR A 303 -10.56 -9.57 16.31
N ARG A 304 -10.39 -10.24 17.46
CA ARG A 304 -10.14 -11.69 17.50
C ARG A 304 -11.32 -12.49 16.93
N ALA A 305 -12.55 -12.16 17.31
CA ALA A 305 -13.74 -12.84 16.82
C ALA A 305 -13.97 -12.56 15.33
N PHE A 306 -13.73 -11.32 14.88
CA PHE A 306 -13.78 -10.94 13.48
C PHE A 306 -12.83 -11.79 12.61
N LEU A 307 -11.54 -11.84 12.98
CA LEU A 307 -10.52 -12.62 12.24
C LEU A 307 -10.81 -14.14 12.29
N ALA A 308 -11.23 -14.67 13.45
CA ALA A 308 -11.60 -16.07 13.59
C ALA A 308 -12.77 -16.45 12.69
N LYS A 309 -13.78 -15.56 12.56
CA LYS A 309 -14.92 -15.78 11.68
C LYS A 309 -14.53 -15.76 10.21
N LEU A 310 -13.67 -14.84 9.78
CA LEU A 310 -13.13 -14.82 8.41
C LEU A 310 -12.36 -16.11 8.09
N HIS A 311 -11.49 -16.54 8.99
CA HIS A 311 -10.72 -17.78 8.79
C HIS A 311 -11.61 -19.02 8.76
N GLN A 312 -12.70 -19.06 9.56
CA GLN A 312 -13.67 -20.15 9.56
C GLN A 312 -14.44 -20.25 8.24
N GLU A 313 -14.87 -19.10 7.69
CA GLU A 313 -15.70 -19.05 6.46
C GLU A 313 -14.85 -19.18 5.18
N PHE A 314 -13.59 -18.73 5.22
CA PHE A 314 -12.67 -18.70 4.09
C PHE A 314 -11.29 -19.27 4.50
N PRO A 315 -11.19 -20.59 4.76
CA PRO A 315 -9.96 -21.20 5.27
C PRO A 315 -8.76 -21.10 4.31
N ASP A 316 -9.02 -20.99 3.01
CA ASP A 316 -7.98 -20.89 1.98
C ASP A 316 -7.51 -19.43 1.74
N MET A 317 -8.23 -18.44 2.27
CA MET A 317 -7.86 -17.04 2.17
C MET A 317 -6.73 -16.72 3.15
N VAL A 318 -5.58 -16.25 2.64
CA VAL A 318 -4.45 -15.88 3.49
C VAL A 318 -4.76 -14.59 4.25
N ILE A 319 -4.52 -14.61 5.57
CA ILE A 319 -4.54 -13.41 6.41
C ILE A 319 -3.09 -13.08 6.76
N GLY A 320 -2.57 -11.98 6.22
CA GLY A 320 -1.16 -11.60 6.34
C GLY A 320 -0.94 -10.11 6.54
N SER A 321 0.30 -9.69 6.47
CA SER A 321 0.69 -8.29 6.66
C SER A 321 1.72 -7.75 5.66
N PHE A 322 2.30 -8.58 4.79
CA PHE A 322 3.37 -8.21 3.87
C PHE A 322 3.07 -8.61 2.42
N SER A 323 3.80 -7.96 1.50
CA SER A 323 3.85 -8.39 0.12
C SER A 323 4.73 -9.64 0.02
N HIS A 324 4.17 -10.71 -0.46
CA HIS A 324 4.91 -11.94 -0.73
C HIS A 324 5.07 -12.12 -2.24
N TYR A 325 6.19 -12.70 -2.62
CA TYR A 325 6.34 -13.24 -3.96
C TYR A 325 5.37 -14.43 -4.09
N VAL A 326 4.49 -14.38 -5.06
CA VAL A 326 3.51 -15.44 -5.30
C VAL A 326 4.19 -16.49 -6.16
N GLU A 327 4.41 -17.69 -5.62
CA GLU A 327 4.89 -18.85 -6.38
C GLU A 327 3.77 -19.37 -7.28
N GLU A 328 4.11 -19.77 -8.50
CA GLU A 328 3.17 -20.36 -9.47
C GLU A 328 2.60 -21.71 -9.02
#